data_900c5806ea9e1fab89f96eefb2407162
#
_entry.id   900c5806ea9e1fab89f96eefb2407162
#
_cell.length_a   1.000
_cell.length_b   1.000
_cell.length_c   1.000
_cell.angle_alpha   90.00
_cell.angle_beta   90.00
_cell.angle_gamma   90.00
#
_symmetry.space_group_name_H-M   'P 1'
#
loop_
_entity.id
_entity.type
_entity.pdbx_description
1 polymer ?
#
loop_
_entity_poly.entity_id
_entity_poly.type
_entity_poly.pdbx_seq_one_letter_code
_entity_poly.pdbx_strand_id
1 'polypeptide(L)'
;MTNQQIIERDNAHVAHTYGRNQIALEQGKGMHVTDFDGKEYLDFTSGIGVNSLGYCDPDWVAAVSEQAGRLQHTSNLYYTDP
;
A
#
# COMPACT_ATOMS: atom_id res chain seq x y z
N MET A 1 15.24 -1.04 -8.63
CA MET A 1 14.82 -2.44 -8.87
C MET A 1 13.84 -2.47 -10.04
N THR A 2 13.69 -3.62 -10.68
CA THR A 2 12.73 -3.82 -11.77
C THR A 2 11.53 -4.64 -11.29
N ASN A 3 10.44 -4.62 -12.06
CA ASN A 3 9.29 -5.50 -11.81
C ASN A 3 9.74 -6.96 -11.66
N GLN A 4 10.59 -7.43 -12.57
CA GLN A 4 11.09 -8.81 -12.56
C GLN A 4 11.83 -9.15 -11.27
N GLN A 5 12.72 -8.29 -10.80
CA GLN A 5 13.47 -8.51 -9.55
C GLN A 5 12.56 -8.59 -8.32
N ILE A 6 11.52 -7.76 -8.25
CA ILE A 6 10.53 -7.81 -7.17
C ILE A 6 9.74 -9.13 -7.21
N ILE A 7 9.27 -9.51 -8.41
CA ILE A 7 8.51 -10.76 -8.62
C ILE A 7 9.34 -11.98 -8.22
N GLU A 8 10.62 -12.01 -8.61
CA GLU A 8 11.53 -13.11 -8.25
C GLU A 8 11.75 -13.20 -6.74
N ARG A 9 11.92 -12.08 -6.04
CA ARG A 9 12.04 -12.05 -4.58
C ARG A 9 10.76 -12.54 -3.90
N ASP A 10 9.61 -12.09 -4.37
CA ASP A 10 8.30 -12.55 -3.86
C ASP A 10 8.16 -14.06 -4.03
N ASN A 11 8.41 -14.56 -5.23
CA ASN A 11 8.33 -15.99 -5.54
C ASN A 11 9.26 -16.86 -4.68
N ALA A 12 10.40 -16.33 -4.28
CA ALA A 12 11.37 -17.05 -3.46
C ALA A 12 11.00 -17.08 -1.96
N HIS A 13 10.22 -16.11 -1.46
CA HIS A 13 10.04 -15.92 -0.02
C HIS A 13 8.59 -15.89 0.45
N VAL A 14 7.62 -15.71 -0.44
CA VAL A 14 6.20 -15.59 -0.11
C VAL A 14 5.42 -16.78 -0.65
N ALA A 15 4.52 -17.33 0.17
CA ALA A 15 3.66 -18.44 -0.24
C ALA A 15 2.76 -18.04 -1.42
N HIS A 16 2.64 -18.90 -2.41
CA HIS A 16 1.87 -18.63 -3.64
C HIS A 16 0.37 -18.88 -3.43
N THR A 17 -0.27 -18.00 -2.66
CA THR A 17 -1.71 -18.07 -2.34
C THR A 17 -2.58 -17.28 -3.33
N TYR A 18 -1.96 -16.46 -4.19
CA TYR A 18 -2.64 -15.64 -5.19
C TYR A 18 -1.99 -15.79 -6.57
N GLY A 19 -2.82 -15.79 -7.62
CA GLY A 19 -2.35 -15.60 -9.00
C GLY A 19 -2.23 -14.10 -9.29
N ARG A 20 -1.04 -13.52 -9.07
CA ARG A 20 -0.83 -12.09 -9.23
C ARG A 20 -0.56 -11.68 -10.67
N ASN A 21 -0.97 -10.46 -11.03
CA ASN A 21 -0.52 -9.81 -12.27
C ASN A 21 0.99 -9.59 -12.22
N GLN A 22 1.65 -9.71 -13.38
CA GLN A 22 3.12 -9.59 -13.48
C GLN A 22 3.57 -8.12 -13.50
N ILE A 23 3.14 -7.37 -12.50
CA ILE A 23 3.43 -5.95 -12.31
C ILE A 23 3.79 -5.75 -10.84
N ALA A 24 4.91 -5.08 -10.55
CA ALA A 24 5.28 -4.72 -9.21
C ALA A 24 5.11 -3.21 -9.03
N LEU A 25 4.13 -2.80 -8.26
CA LEU A 25 3.82 -1.39 -8.03
C LEU A 25 4.77 -0.80 -7.00
N GLU A 26 5.29 0.41 -7.25
CA GLU A 26 6.27 1.07 -6.41
C GLU A 26 5.68 2.24 -5.61
N GLN A 27 4.96 3.12 -6.28
CA GLN A 27 4.44 4.34 -5.67
C GLN A 27 3.13 4.79 -6.30
N GLY A 28 2.39 5.63 -5.58
CA GLY A 28 1.14 6.17 -6.08
C GLY A 28 0.83 7.55 -5.52
N LYS A 29 0.02 8.30 -6.25
CA LYS A 29 -0.53 9.59 -5.84
C LYS A 29 -1.89 9.80 -6.48
N GLY A 30 -2.91 10.07 -5.67
CA GLY A 30 -4.27 10.18 -6.15
C GLY A 30 -4.72 8.88 -6.80
N MET A 31 -5.10 8.93 -8.06
CA MET A 31 -5.50 7.75 -8.84
C MET A 31 -4.39 7.22 -9.76
N HIS A 32 -3.19 7.78 -9.70
CA HIS A 32 -2.04 7.37 -10.49
C HIS A 32 -1.12 6.47 -9.70
N VAL A 33 -0.63 5.40 -10.31
CA VAL A 33 0.32 4.47 -9.70
C VAL A 33 1.41 4.11 -10.70
N THR A 34 2.64 3.97 -10.22
CA THR A 34 3.80 3.65 -11.05
C THR A 34 4.40 2.31 -10.63
N ASP A 35 4.87 1.54 -11.59
CA ASP A 35 5.59 0.31 -11.32
C ASP A 35 7.11 0.54 -11.21
N PHE A 36 7.85 -0.51 -10.83
CA PHE A 36 9.31 -0.46 -10.70
C PHE A 36 10.06 -0.27 -12.02
N ASP A 37 9.40 -0.44 -13.17
CA ASP A 37 9.96 -0.16 -14.49
C ASP A 37 9.63 1.26 -14.97
N GLY A 38 8.93 2.05 -14.14
CA GLY A 38 8.58 3.45 -14.42
C GLY A 38 7.32 3.64 -15.25
N LYS A 39 6.56 2.58 -15.49
CA LYS A 39 5.30 2.69 -16.21
C LYS A 39 4.19 3.19 -15.30
N GLU A 40 3.42 4.16 -15.78
CA GLU A 40 2.29 4.74 -15.07
C GLU A 40 0.97 4.06 -15.47
N TYR A 41 0.10 3.90 -14.48
CA TYR A 41 -1.25 3.34 -14.63
C TYR A 41 -2.27 4.24 -13.95
N LEU A 42 -3.51 4.22 -14.46
CA LEU A 42 -4.67 4.75 -13.74
C LEU A 42 -5.29 3.62 -12.91
N ASP A 43 -5.51 3.86 -11.64
CA ASP A 43 -6.15 2.89 -10.74
C ASP A 43 -7.66 3.10 -10.72
N PHE A 44 -8.40 2.12 -11.22
CA PHE A 44 -9.86 2.04 -11.14
C PHE A 44 -10.35 1.01 -10.10
N THR A 45 -9.44 0.33 -9.39
CA THR A 45 -9.79 -0.74 -8.45
C THR A 45 -9.74 -0.32 -7.00
N SER A 46 -8.97 0.72 -6.67
CA SER A 46 -8.81 1.26 -5.31
C SER A 46 -8.39 0.20 -4.29
N GLY A 47 -7.57 -0.80 -4.69
CA GLY A 47 -7.21 -1.92 -3.81
C GLY A 47 -8.41 -2.72 -3.33
N ILE A 48 -9.39 -2.92 -4.21
CA ILE A 48 -10.71 -3.52 -3.93
C ILE A 48 -11.50 -2.63 -2.93
N GLY A 49 -11.55 -1.32 -3.22
CA GLY A 49 -12.32 -0.34 -2.47
C GLY A 49 -11.66 0.18 -1.19
N VAL A 50 -10.44 -0.22 -0.88
CA VAL A 50 -9.73 0.21 0.35
C VAL A 50 -9.20 1.64 0.23
N ASN A 51 -8.64 2.01 -0.92
CA ASN A 51 -8.04 3.33 -1.17
C ASN A 51 -9.10 4.35 -1.63
N SER A 52 -10.15 4.55 -0.86
CA SER A 52 -11.26 5.45 -1.23
C SER A 52 -10.85 6.92 -1.36
N LEU A 53 -9.77 7.34 -0.71
CA LEU A 53 -9.20 8.69 -0.80
C LEU A 53 -8.11 8.80 -1.88
N GLY A 54 -7.83 7.72 -2.62
CA GLY A 54 -6.69 7.63 -3.51
C GLY A 54 -5.39 7.30 -2.78
N TYR A 55 -4.31 7.23 -3.53
CA TYR A 55 -2.97 6.99 -2.96
C TYR A 55 -2.42 8.23 -2.29
N CYS A 56 -1.88 8.06 -1.08
CA CYS A 56 -1.10 9.07 -0.39
C CYS A 56 -1.83 10.42 -0.20
N ASP A 57 -3.13 10.36 0.12
CA ASP A 57 -3.87 11.57 0.50
C ASP A 57 -3.13 12.28 1.65
N PRO A 58 -2.81 13.59 1.52
CA PRO A 58 -2.00 14.29 2.50
C PRO A 58 -2.57 14.31 3.91
N ASP A 59 -3.87 14.44 4.06
CA ASP A 59 -4.54 14.50 5.37
C ASP A 59 -4.52 13.11 6.02
N TRP A 60 -4.75 12.05 5.23
CA TRP A 60 -4.66 10.69 5.70
C TRP A 60 -3.23 10.33 6.14
N VAL A 61 -2.22 10.67 5.33
CA VAL A 61 -0.80 10.43 5.65
C VAL A 61 -0.41 11.15 6.93
N ALA A 62 -0.81 12.42 7.10
CA ALA A 62 -0.53 13.20 8.30
C ALA A 62 -1.19 12.57 9.54
N ALA A 63 -2.45 12.17 9.46
CA ALA A 63 -3.17 11.57 10.58
C ALA A 63 -2.54 10.25 11.03
N VAL A 64 -2.19 9.37 10.08
CA VAL A 64 -1.55 8.08 10.39
C VAL A 64 -0.15 8.29 10.96
N SER A 65 0.64 9.18 10.38
CA SER A 65 1.99 9.47 10.85
C SER A 65 2.00 10.06 12.26
N GLU A 66 1.09 10.95 12.57
CA GLU A 66 0.95 11.54 13.91
C GLU A 66 0.55 10.47 14.91
N GLN A 67 -0.49 9.69 14.63
CA GLN A 67 -0.97 8.65 15.55
C GLN A 67 0.06 7.54 15.75
N ALA A 68 0.81 7.16 14.73
CA ALA A 68 1.88 6.18 14.85
C ALA A 68 3.00 6.63 15.80
N GLY A 69 3.21 7.94 15.92
CA GLY A 69 4.17 8.52 16.87
C GLY A 69 3.63 8.68 18.29
N ARG A 70 2.34 8.42 18.51
CA ARG A 70 1.69 8.60 19.82
C ARG A 70 1.31 7.27 20.49
N LEU A 71 0.49 6.46 19.82
CA LEU A 71 -0.01 5.21 20.38
C LEU A 71 -0.57 4.32 19.25
N GLN A 72 0.00 3.16 19.06
CA GLN A 72 -0.41 2.24 17.98
C GLN A 72 -1.49 1.25 18.42
N HIS A 73 -1.36 0.70 19.62
CA HIS A 73 -2.23 -0.37 20.09
C HIS A 73 -2.19 -0.51 21.62
N THR A 74 -3.32 -0.78 22.23
CA THR A 74 -3.42 -1.00 23.70
C THR A 74 -4.27 -2.20 24.09
N SER A 75 -4.84 -2.94 23.15
CA SER A 75 -5.87 -3.94 23.41
C SER A 75 -7.22 -3.31 23.84
N ASN A 76 -8.30 -4.07 23.67
CA ASN A 76 -9.65 -3.65 24.09
C ASN A 76 -9.88 -3.68 25.62
N LEU A 77 -8.84 -3.98 26.41
CA LEU A 77 -8.91 -3.90 27.88
C LEU A 77 -8.84 -2.45 28.37
N TYR A 78 -8.44 -1.51 27.53
CA TYR A 78 -8.29 -0.10 27.89
C TYR A 78 -9.09 0.80 26.94
N TYR A 79 -9.49 1.96 27.47
CA TYR A 79 -10.09 3.00 26.66
C TYR A 79 -9.01 3.85 26.00
N THR A 80 -9.24 4.26 24.77
CA THR A 80 -8.39 5.21 24.03
C THR A 80 -9.26 6.21 23.28
N ASP A 81 -8.71 7.38 23.03
CA ASP A 81 -9.22 8.31 22.05
C ASP A 81 -8.42 8.05 20.76
N PRO A 82 -9.08 7.61 19.67
CA PRO A 82 -8.39 7.22 18.44
C PRO A 82 -7.67 8.35 17.73
#